data_23d3c1a287e6b249aff9499dda7d4fd8
#
_entry.id   23d3c1a287e6b249aff9499dda7d4fd8
#
_cell.length_a   1.000
_cell.length_b   1.000
_cell.length_c   1.000
_cell.angle_alpha   90.00
_cell.angle_beta   90.00
_cell.angle_gamma   90.00
#
_symmetry.space_group_name_H-M   'P 1'
#
loop_
_entity.id
_entity.type
_entity.pdbx_description
1 polymer ?
#
loop_
_entity_poly.entity_id
_entity_poly.type
_entity_poly.pdbx_seq_one_letter_code
_entity_poly.pdbx_strand_id
1 'polypeptide(L)'
;MKQTKKRNKKIRKKRGPVTSAVPGLHRAAEPRDMVLNSRIRDSSSKVIFDDPTLCSQFLRDYVDLPCLKDVKPEDIEDVSEQYVTLFAEERNSDRVKRVHIEGGTVPFFLVSLIEHKTAPDYNVCMQVFRYMVYIWNAYEKEAESIRKGMSRREDFLYPPVLPIIYYEGAGKWHVPLDFKSRVREGEAFGKYLPDFTYYLVPLRDYSNEALMEKRDEISLVMLINKLQTAEDIENFRRLPGSEIEAILRDSLGHLVDVIADVLCAFLLKMNVPVPETERLTDKVREKKMGELFADMEKMDIQAERRKTEAERTRADEEKRRADTAEENSVKLLVELCQELGASKDAAVQSLMDKKNMGPGEAWEKTGLYWKDSSKS
;
A
#
# COMPACT_ATOMS: atom_id res chain seq x y z
N MET A 1 33.46 -27.85 -50.63
CA MET A 1 33.57 -29.33 -50.46
C MET A 1 32.91 -29.76 -49.18
N LYS A 2 31.98 -30.72 -49.32
CA LYS A 2 31.33 -31.58 -48.30
C LYS A 2 30.55 -30.98 -47.14
N GLN A 3 29.24 -31.01 -47.37
CA GLN A 3 28.15 -31.02 -46.40
C GLN A 3 28.19 -32.30 -45.54
N THR A 4 27.77 -32.18 -44.27
CA THR A 4 27.24 -33.32 -43.53
C THR A 4 26.00 -32.92 -42.75
N LYS A 5 24.87 -33.46 -43.17
CA LYS A 5 23.54 -33.43 -42.50
C LYS A 5 23.57 -34.28 -41.25
N LYS A 6 23.00 -33.81 -40.15
CA LYS A 6 22.58 -34.66 -39.03
C LYS A 6 21.04 -34.60 -38.84
N ARG A 7 20.49 -35.81 -38.86
CA ARG A 7 19.06 -36.16 -38.77
C ARG A 7 18.52 -35.98 -37.32
N ASN A 8 17.37 -35.32 -37.17
CA ASN A 8 16.57 -35.35 -35.98
C ASN A 8 15.74 -36.62 -35.85
N LYS A 9 15.87 -37.35 -34.75
CA LYS A 9 15.04 -38.48 -34.34
C LYS A 9 13.92 -37.98 -33.43
N LYS A 10 12.65 -38.08 -33.88
CA LYS A 10 11.44 -37.93 -33.08
C LYS A 10 11.28 -39.14 -32.16
N ILE A 11 11.16 -38.90 -30.84
CA ILE A 11 10.77 -39.93 -29.87
C ILE A 11 9.28 -39.74 -29.57
N ARG A 12 8.48 -40.74 -29.96
CA ARG A 12 7.04 -40.87 -29.62
C ARG A 12 6.94 -41.36 -28.17
N LYS A 13 6.28 -40.59 -27.27
CA LYS A 13 5.84 -41.07 -25.95
C LYS A 13 4.42 -41.65 -26.06
N LYS A 14 4.31 -42.90 -25.60
CA LYS A 14 3.07 -43.68 -25.47
C LYS A 14 2.19 -43.12 -24.37
N ARG A 15 0.88 -43.05 -24.64
CA ARG A 15 -0.17 -42.81 -23.63
C ARG A 15 -0.44 -44.11 -22.84
N GLY A 16 -0.47 -44.03 -21.50
CA GLY A 16 -0.97 -45.08 -20.61
C GLY A 16 -2.33 -44.65 -20.00
N PRO A 17 -3.06 -45.53 -19.35
CA PRO A 17 -4.51 -45.53 -19.29
C PRO A 17 -5.14 -44.63 -18.21
N VAL A 18 -6.38 -44.24 -18.53
CA VAL A 18 -7.36 -43.52 -17.70
C VAL A 18 -7.73 -44.37 -16.47
N THR A 19 -7.63 -43.81 -15.27
CA THR A 19 -8.27 -44.35 -14.06
C THR A 19 -9.35 -43.38 -13.57
N SER A 20 -10.44 -44.02 -13.21
CA SER A 20 -11.77 -43.55 -12.84
C SER A 20 -11.80 -42.55 -11.67
N ALA A 21 -12.79 -41.64 -11.74
CA ALA A 21 -13.18 -40.66 -10.75
C ALA A 21 -13.74 -41.32 -9.47
N VAL A 22 -13.36 -40.81 -8.30
CA VAL A 22 -14.01 -40.99 -7.01
C VAL A 22 -14.73 -39.67 -6.67
N PRO A 23 -16.05 -39.71 -6.35
CA PRO A 23 -16.77 -38.50 -5.98
C PRO A 23 -16.66 -38.26 -4.47
N GLY A 24 -16.44 -37.01 -4.05
CA GLY A 24 -16.69 -36.53 -2.71
C GLY A 24 -15.46 -36.11 -1.91
N LEU A 25 -14.83 -35.00 -2.32
CA LEU A 25 -14.08 -34.14 -1.38
C LEU A 25 -14.53 -32.72 -1.60
N HIS A 26 -15.07 -32.11 -0.56
CA HIS A 26 -15.33 -30.67 -0.52
C HIS A 26 -14.02 -29.93 -0.86
N ARG A 27 -14.01 -29.25 -1.98
CA ARG A 27 -12.92 -28.35 -2.36
C ARG A 27 -12.84 -27.25 -1.31
N ALA A 28 -11.77 -27.23 -0.54
CA ALA A 28 -11.37 -26.05 0.19
C ALA A 28 -11.19 -24.90 -0.81
N ALA A 29 -11.68 -23.70 -0.48
CA ALA A 29 -11.58 -22.52 -1.32
C ALA A 29 -10.13 -22.30 -1.76
N GLU A 30 -9.96 -22.08 -3.08
CA GLU A 30 -8.63 -21.95 -3.66
C GLU A 30 -7.91 -20.68 -3.15
N PRO A 31 -6.57 -20.68 -3.06
CA PRO A 31 -5.78 -19.52 -2.59
C PRO A 31 -5.95 -18.24 -3.43
N ARG A 32 -6.58 -18.32 -4.60
CA ARG A 32 -6.84 -17.19 -5.49
C ARG A 32 -7.75 -16.13 -4.87
N ASP A 33 -8.73 -16.51 -4.07
CA ASP A 33 -9.69 -15.58 -3.46
C ASP A 33 -9.03 -14.78 -2.32
N MET A 34 -8.09 -15.36 -1.58
CA MET A 34 -7.31 -14.65 -0.57
C MET A 34 -6.33 -13.63 -1.18
N VAL A 35 -5.71 -13.95 -2.32
CA VAL A 35 -4.78 -13.05 -3.04
C VAL A 35 -5.55 -11.90 -3.68
N LEU A 36 -6.76 -12.15 -4.22
CA LEU A 36 -7.64 -11.11 -4.74
C LEU A 36 -8.06 -10.15 -3.62
N ASN A 37 -8.51 -10.66 -2.48
CA ASN A 37 -8.91 -9.88 -1.30
C ASN A 37 -7.77 -8.99 -0.74
N SER A 38 -6.53 -9.46 -0.71
CA SER A 38 -5.41 -8.63 -0.23
C SER A 38 -5.05 -7.53 -1.21
N ARG A 39 -5.09 -7.77 -2.52
CA ARG A 39 -4.83 -6.76 -3.55
C ARG A 39 -5.93 -5.70 -3.64
N ILE A 40 -7.18 -6.08 -3.43
CA ILE A 40 -8.32 -5.16 -3.42
C ILE A 40 -8.32 -4.31 -2.15
N ARG A 41 -7.87 -4.84 -1.02
CA ARG A 41 -7.80 -4.13 0.27
C ARG A 41 -6.94 -2.87 0.24
N ASP A 42 -5.87 -2.89 -0.56
CA ASP A 42 -4.94 -1.75 -0.65
C ASP A 42 -5.32 -0.75 -1.74
N SER A 43 -6.35 -0.99 -2.56
CA SER A 43 -6.53 -0.26 -3.82
C SER A 43 -7.47 0.95 -3.74
N SER A 44 -8.42 1.01 -2.80
CA SER A 44 -9.47 2.04 -2.83
C SER A 44 -8.97 3.47 -2.64
N SER A 45 -7.97 3.68 -1.80
CA SER A 45 -7.42 5.03 -1.56
C SER A 45 -6.28 5.39 -2.49
N LYS A 46 -5.60 4.37 -3.05
CA LYS A 46 -4.57 4.56 -4.07
C LYS A 46 -5.12 5.24 -5.30
N VAL A 47 -6.37 4.92 -5.64
CA VAL A 47 -7.05 5.46 -6.81
C VAL A 47 -7.12 6.99 -6.80
N ILE A 48 -7.17 7.62 -5.62
CA ILE A 48 -7.15 9.08 -5.48
C ILE A 48 -5.88 9.67 -6.12
N PHE A 49 -4.75 8.98 -5.94
CA PHE A 49 -3.47 9.44 -6.46
C PHE A 49 -3.07 8.73 -7.76
N ASP A 50 -3.72 7.63 -8.14
CA ASP A 50 -3.46 6.92 -9.39
C ASP A 50 -4.19 7.56 -10.58
N ASP A 51 -5.39 8.09 -10.37
CA ASP A 51 -6.13 8.82 -11.39
C ASP A 51 -5.76 10.32 -11.38
N PRO A 52 -5.27 10.90 -12.50
CA PRO A 52 -4.88 12.32 -12.53
C PRO A 52 -6.04 13.28 -12.25
N THR A 53 -7.27 12.93 -12.62
CA THR A 53 -8.45 13.77 -12.37
C THR A 53 -8.77 13.83 -10.89
N LEU A 54 -8.84 12.66 -10.23
CA LEU A 54 -9.06 12.59 -8.78
C LEU A 54 -7.91 13.24 -8.01
N CYS A 55 -6.68 13.04 -8.44
CA CYS A 55 -5.50 13.67 -7.83
C CYS A 55 -5.56 15.20 -7.94
N SER A 56 -5.92 15.74 -9.12
CA SER A 56 -6.06 17.19 -9.30
C SER A 56 -7.19 17.78 -8.44
N GLN A 57 -8.34 17.12 -8.37
CA GLN A 57 -9.45 17.51 -7.50
C GLN A 57 -9.02 17.48 -6.04
N PHE A 58 -8.32 16.42 -5.61
CA PHE A 58 -7.79 16.29 -4.25
C PHE A 58 -6.85 17.45 -3.90
N LEU A 59 -5.91 17.78 -4.77
CA LEU A 59 -4.95 18.87 -4.54
C LEU A 59 -5.64 20.23 -4.46
N ARG A 60 -6.62 20.52 -5.32
CA ARG A 60 -7.35 21.79 -5.31
C ARG A 60 -8.22 22.00 -4.08
N ASP A 61 -8.92 20.92 -3.64
CA ASP A 61 -10.02 21.02 -2.72
C ASP A 61 -9.68 20.62 -1.29
N TYR A 62 -8.63 19.83 -1.09
CA TYR A 62 -8.23 19.29 0.21
C TYR A 62 -6.84 19.72 0.67
N VAL A 63 -6.07 20.39 -0.20
CA VAL A 63 -4.76 20.94 0.16
C VAL A 63 -4.81 22.47 0.08
N ASP A 64 -4.68 23.13 1.23
CA ASP A 64 -4.78 24.60 1.29
C ASP A 64 -3.44 25.27 0.92
N LEU A 65 -3.08 25.17 -0.36
CA LEU A 65 -1.94 25.85 -0.97
C LEU A 65 -2.41 26.64 -2.21
N PRO A 66 -2.20 27.98 -2.24
CA PRO A 66 -2.70 28.80 -3.35
C PRO A 66 -2.25 28.33 -4.73
N CYS A 67 -1.01 27.84 -4.86
CA CYS A 67 -0.46 27.36 -6.13
C CYS A 67 -1.13 26.08 -6.66
N LEU A 68 -1.96 25.39 -5.87
CA LEU A 68 -2.64 24.17 -6.28
C LEU A 68 -4.08 24.38 -6.76
N LYS A 69 -4.62 25.59 -6.61
CA LYS A 69 -6.04 25.85 -6.91
C LYS A 69 -6.41 25.67 -8.37
N ASP A 70 -5.45 25.82 -9.28
CA ASP A 70 -5.66 25.71 -10.72
C ASP A 70 -5.02 24.47 -11.35
N VAL A 71 -4.53 23.52 -10.54
CA VAL A 71 -3.92 22.26 -11.01
C VAL A 71 -4.96 21.42 -11.78
N LYS A 72 -4.57 20.98 -12.97
CA LYS A 72 -5.38 20.17 -13.88
C LYS A 72 -4.83 18.75 -13.99
N PRO A 73 -5.63 17.77 -14.47
CA PRO A 73 -5.17 16.40 -14.66
C PRO A 73 -3.91 16.28 -15.55
N GLU A 74 -3.82 17.10 -16.60
CA GLU A 74 -2.67 17.13 -17.51
C GLU A 74 -1.38 17.65 -16.89
N ASP A 75 -1.45 18.31 -15.74
CA ASP A 75 -0.29 18.81 -15.01
C ASP A 75 0.38 17.72 -14.15
N ILE A 76 -0.24 16.55 -14.03
CA ILE A 76 0.16 15.49 -13.11
C ILE A 76 0.77 14.31 -13.87
N GLU A 77 2.04 14.03 -13.64
CA GLU A 77 2.79 12.89 -14.18
C GLU A 77 3.07 11.87 -13.07
N ASP A 78 2.72 10.59 -13.30
CA ASP A 78 3.08 9.52 -12.37
C ASP A 78 4.54 9.10 -12.57
N VAL A 79 5.33 9.29 -11.53
CA VAL A 79 6.74 8.89 -11.48
C VAL A 79 7.02 7.87 -10.37
N SER A 80 5.97 7.27 -9.82
CA SER A 80 6.06 6.36 -8.66
C SER A 80 7.02 5.20 -8.89
N GLU A 81 7.02 4.59 -10.09
CA GLU A 81 7.90 3.46 -10.41
C GLU A 81 9.40 3.80 -10.27
N GLN A 82 9.78 5.06 -10.46
CA GLN A 82 11.17 5.50 -10.36
C GLN A 82 11.67 5.55 -8.91
N TYR A 83 10.76 5.75 -7.96
CA TYR A 83 11.09 6.02 -6.55
C TYR A 83 10.64 4.92 -5.59
N VAL A 84 9.47 4.29 -5.82
CA VAL A 84 8.90 3.28 -4.91
C VAL A 84 9.69 1.98 -4.93
N THR A 85 10.29 1.60 -6.05
CA THR A 85 11.12 0.38 -6.17
C THR A 85 12.35 0.39 -5.27
N LEU A 86 12.82 1.56 -4.84
CA LEU A 86 13.96 1.69 -3.93
C LEU A 86 13.60 1.33 -2.48
N PHE A 87 12.32 1.20 -2.17
CA PHE A 87 11.76 0.86 -0.85
C PHE A 87 10.93 -0.43 -0.89
N ALA A 88 11.21 -1.32 -1.85
CA ALA A 88 10.40 -2.47 -2.25
C ALA A 88 9.96 -3.43 -1.13
N GLU A 89 10.40 -3.25 0.10
CA GLU A 89 10.06 -4.19 1.19
C GLU A 89 8.79 -3.82 1.98
N GLU A 90 8.24 -2.60 1.89
CA GLU A 90 7.22 -2.24 2.87
C GLU A 90 5.89 -1.64 2.36
N ARG A 91 5.78 -0.91 1.22
CA ARG A 91 4.51 -0.20 0.96
C ARG A 91 4.14 -0.01 -0.52
N ASN A 92 3.25 -0.85 -1.01
CA ASN A 92 2.59 -0.69 -2.32
C ASN A 92 1.62 0.51 -2.40
N SER A 93 1.47 1.28 -1.31
CA SER A 93 0.48 2.38 -1.21
C SER A 93 1.05 3.77 -1.44
N ASP A 94 2.36 3.92 -1.40
CA ASP A 94 2.99 5.22 -1.55
C ASP A 94 3.03 5.64 -3.03
N ARG A 95 2.80 6.93 -3.31
CA ARG A 95 2.80 7.49 -4.67
C ARG A 95 3.70 8.70 -4.75
N VAL A 96 4.42 8.81 -5.85
CA VAL A 96 5.23 9.98 -6.19
C VAL A 96 4.74 10.54 -7.53
N LYS A 97 4.32 11.79 -7.52
CA LYS A 97 3.88 12.50 -8.71
C LYS A 97 4.79 13.69 -8.98
N ARG A 98 5.02 13.98 -10.25
CA ARG A 98 5.61 15.24 -10.70
C ARG A 98 4.46 16.14 -11.13
N VAL A 99 4.36 17.32 -10.54
CA VAL A 99 3.25 18.24 -10.78
C VAL A 99 3.78 19.54 -11.37
N HIS A 100 3.26 19.91 -12.52
CA HIS A 100 3.56 21.17 -13.19
C HIS A 100 2.57 22.25 -12.71
N ILE A 101 3.08 23.43 -12.39
CA ILE A 101 2.23 24.57 -11.98
C ILE A 101 2.29 25.59 -13.10
N GLU A 102 1.14 26.12 -13.51
CA GLU A 102 1.04 27.18 -14.51
C GLU A 102 1.90 28.39 -14.10
N GLY A 103 2.78 28.85 -14.99
CA GLY A 103 3.76 29.92 -14.72
C GLY A 103 4.96 29.50 -13.87
N GLY A 104 5.02 28.25 -13.41
CA GLY A 104 6.19 27.70 -12.71
C GLY A 104 7.31 27.35 -13.69
N THR A 105 8.55 27.64 -13.28
CA THR A 105 9.75 27.31 -14.09
C THR A 105 10.23 25.88 -13.86
N VAL A 106 9.82 25.24 -12.77
CA VAL A 106 10.23 23.90 -12.36
C VAL A 106 9.02 23.17 -11.76
N PRO A 107 8.78 21.92 -12.12
CA PRO A 107 7.74 21.11 -11.46
C PRO A 107 8.09 20.87 -9.99
N PHE A 108 7.07 20.68 -9.15
CA PHE A 108 7.30 20.15 -7.81
C PHE A 108 6.98 18.66 -7.75
N PHE A 109 7.47 17.98 -6.71
CA PHE A 109 7.16 16.58 -6.47
C PHE A 109 6.15 16.46 -5.34
N LEU A 110 5.09 15.69 -5.60
CA LEU A 110 4.13 15.26 -4.60
C LEU A 110 4.53 13.86 -4.11
N VAL A 111 4.69 13.71 -2.81
CA VAL A 111 4.83 12.40 -2.14
C VAL A 111 3.58 12.17 -1.33
N SER A 112 2.74 11.24 -1.74
CA SER A 112 1.54 10.86 -0.98
C SER A 112 1.73 9.53 -0.27
N LEU A 113 1.53 9.53 1.04
CA LEU A 113 1.48 8.34 1.87
C LEU A 113 0.03 8.11 2.33
N ILE A 114 -0.43 6.87 2.19
CA ILE A 114 -1.78 6.50 2.60
C ILE A 114 -1.69 5.68 3.88
N GLU A 115 -2.26 6.20 4.97
CA GLU A 115 -2.20 5.54 6.28
C GLU A 115 -3.60 5.07 6.71
N HIS A 116 -3.78 3.75 6.76
CA HIS A 116 -5.05 3.08 7.09
C HIS A 116 -5.17 2.62 8.54
N LYS A 117 -4.08 2.66 9.30
CA LYS A 117 -4.07 2.12 10.66
C LYS A 117 -4.87 3.01 11.61
N THR A 118 -5.54 2.39 12.57
CA THR A 118 -6.21 3.10 13.67
C THR A 118 -5.23 3.83 14.57
N ALA A 119 -3.99 3.31 14.68
CA ALA A 119 -2.88 3.96 15.37
C ALA A 119 -1.86 4.45 14.34
N PRO A 120 -1.64 5.76 14.22
CA PRO A 120 -0.68 6.32 13.29
C PRO A 120 0.76 5.82 13.54
N ASP A 121 1.52 5.64 12.46
CA ASP A 121 2.91 5.25 12.53
C ASP A 121 3.80 6.48 12.81
N TYR A 122 4.45 6.49 13.96
CA TYR A 122 5.39 7.56 14.32
C TYR A 122 6.61 7.64 13.40
N ASN A 123 6.85 6.66 12.55
CA ASN A 123 7.96 6.67 11.58
C ASN A 123 7.65 7.44 10.28
N VAL A 124 6.42 7.92 10.13
CA VAL A 124 5.96 8.62 8.92
C VAL A 124 6.87 9.79 8.50
N CYS A 125 7.33 10.60 9.47
CA CYS A 125 8.25 11.72 9.18
C CYS A 125 9.56 11.25 8.54
N MET A 126 10.16 10.15 9.07
CA MET A 126 11.38 9.60 8.52
C MET A 126 11.13 8.96 7.14
N GLN A 127 9.98 8.33 6.94
CA GLN A 127 9.60 7.79 5.63
C GLN A 127 9.50 8.89 4.58
N VAL A 128 8.78 9.97 4.88
CA VAL A 128 8.70 11.17 4.02
C VAL A 128 10.09 11.71 3.72
N PHE A 129 10.94 11.86 4.74
CA PHE A 129 12.29 12.42 4.57
C PHE A 129 13.14 11.57 3.63
N ARG A 130 13.04 10.25 3.71
CA ARG A 130 13.72 9.34 2.76
C ARG A 130 13.27 9.62 1.32
N TYR A 131 11.96 9.76 1.06
CA TYR A 131 11.45 10.10 -0.27
C TYR A 131 12.01 11.44 -0.77
N MET A 132 12.01 12.49 0.07
CA MET A 132 12.56 13.79 -0.29
C MET A 132 14.03 13.67 -0.71
N VAL A 133 14.86 13.01 0.08
CA VAL A 133 16.29 12.80 -0.21
C VAL A 133 16.49 12.03 -1.52
N TYR A 134 15.68 10.99 -1.78
CA TYR A 134 15.78 10.23 -3.01
C TYR A 134 15.38 11.02 -4.25
N ILE A 135 14.31 11.80 -4.16
CA ILE A 135 13.87 12.69 -5.25
C ILE A 135 14.97 13.69 -5.59
N TRP A 136 15.54 14.35 -4.61
CA TRP A 136 16.63 15.31 -4.83
C TRP A 136 17.89 14.64 -5.40
N ASN A 137 18.24 13.46 -4.91
CA ASN A 137 19.38 12.70 -5.44
C ASN A 137 19.15 12.25 -6.91
N ALA A 138 17.93 11.87 -7.26
CA ALA A 138 17.59 11.52 -8.64
C ALA A 138 17.62 12.76 -9.55
N TYR A 139 17.07 13.87 -9.09
CA TYR A 139 17.10 15.14 -9.79
C TYR A 139 18.53 15.65 -10.04
N GLU A 140 19.40 15.53 -9.04
CA GLU A 140 20.82 15.85 -9.18
C GLU A 140 21.49 14.97 -10.26
N LYS A 141 21.25 13.68 -10.26
CA LYS A 141 21.79 12.75 -11.27
C LYS A 141 21.28 13.07 -12.68
N GLU A 142 20.00 13.43 -12.80
CA GLU A 142 19.41 13.85 -14.07
C GLU A 142 20.10 15.12 -14.58
N ALA A 143 20.29 16.14 -13.74
CA ALA A 143 21.00 17.37 -14.06
C ALA A 143 22.46 17.10 -14.48
N GLU A 144 23.18 16.23 -13.77
CA GLU A 144 24.55 15.84 -14.12
C GLU A 144 24.61 15.08 -15.45
N SER A 145 23.57 14.32 -15.82
CA SER A 145 23.50 13.62 -17.10
C SER A 145 23.31 14.58 -18.29
N ILE A 146 22.58 15.68 -18.07
CA ILE A 146 22.38 16.73 -19.07
C ILE A 146 23.68 17.52 -19.27
N ARG A 147 24.31 17.91 -18.17
CA ARG A 147 25.57 18.65 -18.18
C ARG A 147 26.41 18.35 -16.94
N LYS A 148 27.59 17.77 -17.14
CA LYS A 148 28.55 17.49 -16.07
C LYS A 148 28.87 18.74 -15.24
N GLY A 149 28.77 18.66 -13.94
CA GLY A 149 29.02 19.74 -12.98
C GLY A 149 27.80 20.67 -12.80
N MET A 150 26.63 20.34 -13.35
CA MET A 150 25.45 21.20 -13.26
C MET A 150 24.97 21.32 -11.80
N SER A 151 25.01 20.26 -11.03
CA SER A 151 24.59 20.27 -9.61
C SER A 151 25.50 21.09 -8.68
N ARG A 152 26.70 21.46 -9.15
CA ARG A 152 27.70 22.27 -8.39
C ARG A 152 27.65 23.73 -8.69
N ARG A 153 26.73 24.17 -9.53
CA ARG A 153 26.58 25.55 -9.92
C ARG A 153 25.83 26.33 -8.84
N GLU A 154 26.15 27.62 -8.72
CA GLU A 154 25.48 28.53 -7.79
C GLU A 154 23.99 28.70 -8.06
N ASP A 155 23.59 28.62 -9.32
CA ASP A 155 22.20 28.75 -9.78
C ASP A 155 21.42 27.40 -9.78
N PHE A 156 22.03 26.29 -9.33
CA PHE A 156 21.36 25.04 -9.21
C PHE A 156 20.48 24.98 -7.94
N LEU A 157 19.19 24.76 -8.12
CA LEU A 157 18.21 24.64 -7.03
C LEU A 157 17.49 23.29 -7.14
N TYR A 158 17.26 22.67 -6.01
CA TYR A 158 16.43 21.46 -5.94
C TYR A 158 14.95 21.80 -6.09
N PRO A 159 14.15 20.92 -6.72
CA PRO A 159 12.71 21.11 -6.81
C PRO A 159 12.05 21.01 -5.44
N PRO A 160 10.96 21.74 -5.20
CA PRO A 160 10.18 21.56 -3.97
C PRO A 160 9.55 20.15 -3.93
N VAL A 161 9.41 19.61 -2.73
CA VAL A 161 8.71 18.34 -2.48
C VAL A 161 7.61 18.61 -1.48
N LEU A 162 6.36 18.30 -1.85
CA LEU A 162 5.17 18.40 -1.00
C LEU A 162 4.81 17.01 -0.48
N PRO A 163 5.08 16.69 0.79
CA PRO A 163 4.63 15.44 1.38
C PRO A 163 3.19 15.57 1.89
N ILE A 164 2.34 14.62 1.53
CA ILE A 164 0.94 14.53 1.98
C ILE A 164 0.72 13.19 2.66
N ILE A 165 0.08 13.22 3.82
CA ILE A 165 -0.43 12.05 4.51
C ILE A 165 -1.95 12.05 4.41
N TYR A 166 -2.51 11.09 3.68
CA TYR A 166 -3.95 10.84 3.65
C TYR A 166 -4.29 9.79 4.71
N TYR A 167 -4.96 10.22 5.77
CA TYR A 167 -5.23 9.38 6.93
C TYR A 167 -6.70 8.94 6.99
N GLU A 168 -6.92 7.64 6.90
CA GLU A 168 -8.26 7.03 6.93
C GLU A 168 -8.61 6.36 8.27
N GLY A 169 -7.68 6.35 9.21
CA GLY A 169 -7.89 5.70 10.50
C GLY A 169 -9.04 6.31 11.29
N ALA A 170 -9.71 5.49 12.11
CA ALA A 170 -10.81 5.93 12.96
C ALA A 170 -10.35 6.78 14.16
N GLY A 171 -9.09 6.65 14.57
CA GLY A 171 -8.51 7.41 15.68
C GLY A 171 -8.06 8.81 15.25
N LYS A 172 -7.92 9.72 16.23
CA LYS A 172 -7.33 11.03 15.96
C LYS A 172 -5.84 10.90 15.63
N TRP A 173 -5.39 11.72 14.69
CA TRP A 173 -3.96 11.85 14.41
C TRP A 173 -3.26 12.57 15.56
N HIS A 174 -2.18 12.01 16.06
CA HIS A 174 -1.42 12.56 17.19
C HIS A 174 0.10 12.52 16.97
N VAL A 175 0.53 12.14 15.76
CA VAL A 175 1.95 12.22 15.38
C VAL A 175 2.30 13.67 15.06
N PRO A 176 3.44 14.20 15.54
CA PRO A 176 3.89 15.53 15.16
C PRO A 176 3.96 15.70 13.64
N LEU A 177 3.54 16.87 13.14
CA LEU A 177 3.55 17.16 11.71
C LEU A 177 4.94 17.53 11.19
N ASP A 178 5.85 17.89 12.07
CA ASP A 178 7.21 18.30 11.74
C ASP A 178 8.25 17.23 12.08
N PHE A 179 9.32 17.18 11.29
CA PHE A 179 10.40 16.22 11.49
C PHE A 179 11.22 16.49 12.75
N LYS A 180 11.44 17.75 13.07
CA LYS A 180 12.29 18.20 14.19
C LYS A 180 11.79 17.69 15.54
N SER A 181 10.46 17.66 15.74
CA SER A 181 9.84 17.08 16.95
C SER A 181 10.12 15.57 17.12
N ARG A 182 10.61 14.90 16.09
CA ARG A 182 11.01 13.48 16.12
C ARG A 182 12.50 13.26 16.40
N VAL A 183 13.27 14.34 16.54
CA VAL A 183 14.70 14.28 16.82
C VAL A 183 14.94 14.56 18.32
N ARG A 184 15.73 13.71 18.98
CA ARG A 184 16.14 13.95 20.36
C ARG A 184 16.93 15.25 20.46
N GLU A 185 16.63 16.08 21.46
CA GLU A 185 17.23 17.41 21.65
C GLU A 185 17.00 18.36 20.47
N GLY A 186 15.91 18.13 19.70
CA GLY A 186 15.60 18.88 18.48
C GLY A 186 15.54 20.38 18.69
N GLU A 187 15.06 20.87 19.84
CA GLU A 187 15.04 22.29 20.18
C GLU A 187 16.45 22.88 20.29
N ALA A 188 17.38 22.20 20.95
CA ALA A 188 18.75 22.67 21.14
C ALA A 188 19.55 22.69 19.84
N PHE A 189 19.31 21.72 18.95
CA PHE A 189 20.03 21.55 17.69
C PHE A 189 19.25 22.03 16.48
N GLY A 190 18.08 22.66 16.67
CA GLY A 190 17.09 22.92 15.65
C GLY A 190 17.60 23.55 14.34
N LYS A 191 18.53 24.49 14.41
CA LYS A 191 19.12 25.13 13.21
C LYS A 191 20.05 24.23 12.38
N TYR A 192 20.41 23.07 12.91
CA TYR A 192 21.27 22.09 12.23
C TYR A 192 20.51 20.86 11.77
N LEU A 193 19.19 20.80 12.03
CA LEU A 193 18.32 19.69 11.63
C LEU A 193 17.54 20.06 10.39
N PRO A 194 17.18 19.07 9.56
CA PRO A 194 16.18 19.26 8.51
C PRO A 194 14.89 19.79 9.12
N ASP A 195 14.35 20.86 8.54
CA ASP A 195 13.12 21.50 8.98
C ASP A 195 12.09 21.43 7.86
N PHE A 196 11.14 20.50 7.98
CA PHE A 196 10.01 20.34 7.07
C PHE A 196 8.79 19.85 7.83
N THR A 197 7.64 20.12 7.27
CA THR A 197 6.35 19.58 7.70
C THR A 197 5.71 18.79 6.56
N TYR A 198 4.82 17.86 6.89
CA TYR A 198 3.96 17.22 5.92
C TYR A 198 2.54 17.76 6.05
N TYR A 199 1.81 17.72 4.93
CA TYR A 199 0.40 18.09 4.91
C TYR A 199 -0.44 16.89 5.31
N LEU A 200 -1.31 17.03 6.30
CA LEU A 200 -2.18 15.97 6.79
C LEU A 200 -3.61 16.20 6.29
N VAL A 201 -4.19 15.19 5.66
CA VAL A 201 -5.61 15.15 5.27
C VAL A 201 -6.29 14.01 6.03
N PRO A 202 -6.87 14.27 7.20
CA PRO A 202 -7.56 13.26 7.99
C PRO A 202 -9.01 13.13 7.48
N LEU A 203 -9.29 12.01 6.83
CA LEU A 203 -10.60 11.76 6.19
C LEU A 203 -11.79 11.93 7.14
N ARG A 204 -11.63 11.54 8.40
CA ARG A 204 -12.70 11.59 9.40
C ARG A 204 -13.05 13.00 9.88
N ASP A 205 -12.21 13.99 9.63
CA ASP A 205 -12.46 15.38 10.02
C ASP A 205 -13.44 16.07 9.06
N TYR A 206 -13.67 15.51 7.86
CA TYR A 206 -14.67 15.99 6.91
C TYR A 206 -16.03 15.36 7.21
N SER A 207 -17.08 16.17 7.42
CA SER A 207 -18.45 15.65 7.52
C SER A 207 -18.95 15.10 6.18
N ASN A 208 -19.97 14.26 6.18
CA ASN A 208 -20.55 13.75 4.94
C ASN A 208 -21.19 14.89 4.11
N GLU A 209 -21.80 15.84 4.79
CA GLU A 209 -22.42 17.03 4.20
C GLU A 209 -21.36 17.90 3.53
N ALA A 210 -20.22 18.16 4.21
CA ALA A 210 -19.12 18.94 3.65
C ALA A 210 -18.50 18.29 2.41
N LEU A 211 -18.44 16.96 2.37
CA LEU A 211 -18.00 16.22 1.18
C LEU A 211 -19.04 16.35 0.05
N MET A 212 -20.33 16.21 0.36
CA MET A 212 -21.39 16.32 -0.65
C MET A 212 -21.50 17.71 -1.27
N GLU A 213 -21.23 18.78 -0.49
CA GLU A 213 -21.23 20.17 -0.98
C GLU A 213 -20.20 20.42 -2.10
N LYS A 214 -19.14 19.63 -2.18
CA LYS A 214 -18.10 19.72 -3.23
C LYS A 214 -18.64 19.34 -4.61
N ARG A 215 -19.54 18.37 -4.69
CA ARG A 215 -20.20 17.88 -5.91
C ARG A 215 -19.21 17.39 -6.98
N ASP A 216 -18.17 16.71 -6.55
CA ASP A 216 -17.13 16.14 -7.40
C ASP A 216 -16.90 14.65 -7.12
N GLU A 217 -16.18 13.99 -8.00
CA GLU A 217 -15.93 12.54 -7.93
C GLU A 217 -15.04 12.17 -6.76
N ILE A 218 -14.05 13.01 -6.42
CA ILE A 218 -13.18 12.75 -5.28
C ILE A 218 -13.96 12.71 -3.97
N SER A 219 -14.98 13.55 -3.82
CA SER A 219 -15.85 13.55 -2.64
C SER A 219 -16.62 12.25 -2.50
N LEU A 220 -17.10 11.67 -3.61
CA LEU A 220 -17.76 10.35 -3.59
C LEU A 220 -16.77 9.24 -3.20
N VAL A 221 -15.55 9.26 -3.73
CA VAL A 221 -14.49 8.31 -3.34
C VAL A 221 -14.18 8.44 -1.84
N MET A 222 -14.04 9.65 -1.34
CA MET A 222 -13.79 9.90 0.08
C MET A 222 -14.98 9.46 0.96
N LEU A 223 -16.22 9.69 0.53
CA LEU A 223 -17.42 9.20 1.23
C LEU A 223 -17.45 7.67 1.31
N ILE A 224 -17.10 6.96 0.22
CA ILE A 224 -17.02 5.50 0.23
C ILE A 224 -15.89 5.03 1.17
N ASN A 225 -14.73 5.69 1.15
CA ASN A 225 -13.62 5.36 2.04
C ASN A 225 -13.93 5.58 3.54
N LYS A 226 -14.90 6.46 3.86
CA LYS A 226 -15.41 6.64 5.23
C LYS A 226 -16.27 5.47 5.71
N LEU A 227 -16.83 4.66 4.82
CA LEU A 227 -17.73 3.56 5.18
C LEU A 227 -16.93 2.44 5.87
N GLN A 228 -16.77 2.51 7.17
CA GLN A 228 -16.02 1.54 7.97
C GLN A 228 -16.86 0.82 9.04
N THR A 229 -18.05 1.36 9.34
CA THR A 229 -18.96 0.83 10.36
C THR A 229 -20.39 0.76 9.82
N ALA A 230 -21.27 0.03 10.52
CA ALA A 230 -22.70 0.04 10.21
C ALA A 230 -23.32 1.44 10.35
N GLU A 231 -22.85 2.22 11.30
CA GLU A 231 -23.28 3.61 11.48
C GLU A 231 -22.89 4.48 10.29
N ASP A 232 -21.69 4.31 9.74
CA ASP A 232 -21.25 5.03 8.54
C ASP A 232 -22.18 4.73 7.36
N ILE A 233 -22.62 3.47 7.18
CA ILE A 233 -23.55 3.07 6.12
C ILE A 233 -24.93 3.72 6.36
N GLU A 234 -25.44 3.71 7.57
CA GLU A 234 -26.71 4.37 7.88
C GLU A 234 -26.64 5.88 7.63
N ASN A 235 -25.52 6.51 7.97
CA ASN A 235 -25.30 7.92 7.69
C ASN A 235 -25.19 8.19 6.18
N PHE A 236 -24.54 7.32 5.42
CA PHE A 236 -24.47 7.43 3.97
C PHE A 236 -25.86 7.29 3.32
N ARG A 237 -26.70 6.35 3.78
CA ARG A 237 -28.07 6.15 3.30
C ARG A 237 -28.98 7.37 3.48
N ARG A 238 -28.66 8.25 4.41
CA ARG A 238 -29.41 9.51 4.65
C ARG A 238 -29.02 10.62 3.69
N LEU A 239 -27.92 10.45 2.93
CA LEU A 239 -27.53 11.44 1.94
C LEU A 239 -28.53 11.49 0.79
N PRO A 240 -28.72 12.68 0.18
CA PRO A 240 -29.66 12.84 -0.92
C PRO A 240 -29.18 12.08 -2.16
N GLY A 241 -29.80 10.94 -2.44
CA GLY A 241 -29.45 10.07 -3.56
C GLY A 241 -29.48 10.77 -4.91
N SER A 242 -30.39 11.73 -5.10
CA SER A 242 -30.45 12.53 -6.33
C SER A 242 -29.20 13.39 -6.55
N GLU A 243 -28.53 13.85 -5.52
CA GLU A 243 -27.28 14.62 -5.64
C GLU A 243 -26.12 13.71 -6.00
N ILE A 244 -26.04 12.52 -5.38
CA ILE A 244 -25.04 11.49 -5.72
C ILE A 244 -25.19 11.07 -7.20
N GLU A 245 -26.43 10.83 -7.65
CA GLU A 245 -26.72 10.50 -9.05
C GLU A 245 -26.39 11.64 -10.00
N ALA A 246 -26.57 12.89 -9.60
CA ALA A 246 -26.19 14.04 -10.39
C ALA A 246 -24.66 14.08 -10.60
N ILE A 247 -23.87 13.86 -9.55
CA ILE A 247 -22.40 13.79 -9.66
C ILE A 247 -22.02 12.68 -10.66
N LEU A 248 -22.54 11.45 -10.49
CA LEU A 248 -22.22 10.33 -11.39
C LEU A 248 -22.67 10.57 -12.83
N ARG A 249 -23.79 11.26 -13.03
CA ARG A 249 -24.30 11.59 -14.37
C ARG A 249 -23.35 12.50 -15.13
N ASP A 250 -22.82 13.48 -14.42
CA ASP A 250 -21.91 14.48 -14.99
C ASP A 250 -20.46 13.97 -15.08
N SER A 251 -20.13 12.88 -14.37
CA SER A 251 -18.80 12.27 -14.37
C SER A 251 -18.47 11.59 -15.70
N LEU A 252 -17.16 11.63 -16.05
CA LEU A 252 -16.61 10.88 -17.17
C LEU A 252 -16.75 9.37 -16.93
N GLY A 253 -16.92 8.60 -18.01
CA GLY A 253 -17.19 7.16 -17.91
C GLY A 253 -16.12 6.41 -17.09
N HIS A 254 -14.84 6.71 -17.30
CA HIS A 254 -13.77 6.05 -16.57
C HIS A 254 -13.80 6.37 -15.05
N LEU A 255 -14.25 7.58 -14.65
CA LEU A 255 -14.39 7.91 -13.22
C LEU A 255 -15.54 7.17 -12.55
N VAL A 256 -16.62 6.92 -13.32
CA VAL A 256 -17.72 6.05 -12.85
C VAL A 256 -17.21 4.63 -12.58
N ASP A 257 -16.38 4.09 -13.48
CA ASP A 257 -15.75 2.77 -13.29
C ASP A 257 -14.83 2.77 -12.07
N VAL A 258 -14.03 3.82 -11.88
CA VAL A 258 -13.16 4.00 -10.70
C VAL A 258 -13.97 4.02 -9.41
N ILE A 259 -15.08 4.77 -9.35
CA ILE A 259 -15.97 4.83 -8.19
C ILE A 259 -16.59 3.44 -7.94
N ALA A 260 -17.02 2.75 -8.98
CA ALA A 260 -17.54 1.38 -8.88
C ALA A 260 -16.50 0.40 -8.31
N ASP A 261 -15.25 0.51 -8.74
CA ASP A 261 -14.15 -0.33 -8.25
C ASP A 261 -13.79 -0.03 -6.79
N VAL A 262 -13.82 1.25 -6.38
CA VAL A 262 -13.66 1.66 -4.97
C VAL A 262 -14.79 1.09 -4.11
N LEU A 263 -16.02 1.15 -4.58
CA LEU A 263 -17.17 0.54 -3.91
C LEU A 263 -17.03 -0.98 -3.83
N CYS A 264 -16.63 -1.64 -4.91
CA CYS A 264 -16.36 -3.08 -4.94
C CYS A 264 -15.34 -3.47 -3.87
N ALA A 265 -14.21 -2.76 -3.82
CA ALA A 265 -13.16 -2.98 -2.82
C ALA A 265 -13.71 -2.81 -1.39
N PHE A 266 -14.54 -1.80 -1.15
CA PHE A 266 -15.21 -1.57 0.12
C PHE A 266 -16.15 -2.73 0.50
N LEU A 267 -17.05 -3.13 -0.39
CA LEU A 267 -18.04 -4.18 -0.14
C LEU A 267 -17.36 -5.53 0.15
N LEU A 268 -16.32 -5.89 -0.61
CA LEU A 268 -15.52 -7.09 -0.35
C LEU A 268 -14.78 -7.03 0.99
N LYS A 269 -14.27 -5.85 1.37
CA LYS A 269 -13.65 -5.61 2.68
C LYS A 269 -14.66 -5.80 3.83
N MET A 270 -15.93 -5.54 3.56
CA MET A 270 -17.04 -5.76 4.49
C MET A 270 -17.60 -7.20 4.46
N ASN A 271 -16.99 -8.10 3.70
CA ASN A 271 -17.42 -9.48 3.47
C ASN A 271 -18.84 -9.59 2.85
N VAL A 272 -19.22 -8.62 2.03
CA VAL A 272 -20.43 -8.74 1.23
C VAL A 272 -20.21 -9.85 0.17
N PRO A 273 -21.16 -10.77 -0.02
CA PRO A 273 -21.03 -11.83 -1.01
C PRO A 273 -20.76 -11.29 -2.42
N VAL A 274 -19.89 -11.97 -3.17
CA VAL A 274 -19.48 -11.53 -4.53
C VAL A 274 -20.66 -11.21 -5.44
N PRO A 275 -21.73 -12.06 -5.56
CA PRO A 275 -22.87 -11.74 -6.42
C PRO A 275 -23.59 -10.45 -6.02
N GLU A 276 -23.69 -10.17 -4.72
CA GLU A 276 -24.30 -8.94 -4.21
C GLU A 276 -23.38 -7.73 -4.46
N THR A 277 -22.09 -7.91 -4.29
CA THR A 277 -21.08 -6.88 -4.62
C THR A 277 -21.15 -6.50 -6.10
N GLU A 278 -21.20 -7.48 -7.00
CA GLU A 278 -21.34 -7.25 -8.45
C GLU A 278 -22.64 -6.50 -8.76
N ARG A 279 -23.77 -6.93 -8.20
CA ARG A 279 -25.07 -6.24 -8.39
C ARG A 279 -25.02 -4.79 -7.94
N LEU A 280 -24.38 -4.48 -6.81
CA LEU A 280 -24.29 -3.12 -6.29
C LEU A 280 -23.33 -2.25 -7.13
N THR A 281 -22.19 -2.81 -7.55
CA THR A 281 -21.24 -2.07 -8.39
C THR A 281 -21.79 -1.81 -9.79
N ASP A 282 -22.59 -2.71 -10.36
CA ASP A 282 -23.28 -2.49 -11.64
C ASP A 282 -24.30 -1.34 -11.54
N LYS A 283 -25.02 -1.18 -10.42
CA LYS A 283 -25.86 0.00 -10.19
C LYS A 283 -25.07 1.32 -10.28
N VAL A 284 -23.84 1.35 -9.74
CA VAL A 284 -22.98 2.54 -9.87
C VAL A 284 -22.60 2.78 -11.32
N ARG A 285 -22.20 1.74 -12.08
CA ARG A 285 -21.92 1.85 -13.53
C ARG A 285 -23.13 2.31 -14.32
N GLU A 286 -24.33 1.94 -13.90
CA GLU A 286 -25.60 2.46 -14.42
C GLU A 286 -25.94 3.88 -13.93
N LYS A 287 -25.07 4.50 -13.10
CA LYS A 287 -25.27 5.82 -12.50
C LYS A 287 -26.47 5.89 -11.53
N LYS A 288 -26.77 4.78 -10.84
CA LYS A 288 -27.91 4.62 -9.90
C LYS A 288 -27.44 4.37 -8.46
N MET A 289 -26.59 5.24 -7.94
CA MET A 289 -26.03 5.05 -6.61
C MET A 289 -26.98 5.47 -5.47
N GLY A 290 -27.96 6.31 -5.75
CA GLY A 290 -28.89 6.84 -4.71
C GLY A 290 -29.69 5.80 -3.95
N GLU A 291 -29.94 4.62 -4.58
CA GLU A 291 -30.65 3.50 -3.97
C GLU A 291 -29.72 2.33 -3.60
N LEU A 292 -28.41 2.57 -3.60
CA LEU A 292 -27.39 1.52 -3.53
C LEU A 292 -27.59 0.56 -2.36
N PHE A 293 -27.92 1.10 -1.18
CA PHE A 293 -28.07 0.31 0.05
C PHE A 293 -29.54 0.13 0.49
N ALA A 294 -30.52 0.57 -0.34
CA ALA A 294 -31.95 0.49 0.03
C ALA A 294 -32.39 -0.95 0.24
N ASP A 295 -31.92 -1.86 -0.61
CA ASP A 295 -32.29 -3.28 -0.62
C ASP A 295 -31.27 -4.18 0.14
N MET A 296 -30.21 -3.62 0.72
CA MET A 296 -29.31 -4.44 1.55
C MET A 296 -30.07 -4.92 2.80
N GLU A 297 -30.23 -6.23 2.94
CA GLU A 297 -30.64 -6.83 4.21
C GLU A 297 -29.75 -6.28 5.33
N LYS A 298 -30.31 -6.13 6.53
CA LYS A 298 -29.56 -5.70 7.72
C LYS A 298 -28.45 -6.73 8.02
N MET A 299 -27.36 -6.64 7.27
CA MET A 299 -26.17 -7.42 7.57
C MET A 299 -25.61 -6.96 8.91
N ASP A 300 -25.37 -7.91 9.82
CA ASP A 300 -24.61 -7.61 11.02
C ASP A 300 -23.11 -7.48 10.66
N ILE A 301 -22.81 -6.36 10.03
CA ILE A 301 -21.46 -5.99 9.59
C ILE A 301 -20.46 -6.03 10.76
N GLN A 302 -20.95 -5.78 11.98
CA GLN A 302 -20.10 -5.84 13.18
C GLN A 302 -19.81 -7.29 13.60
N ALA A 303 -20.75 -8.22 13.41
CA ALA A 303 -20.50 -9.64 13.67
C ALA A 303 -19.49 -10.22 12.67
N GLU A 304 -19.63 -9.90 11.38
CA GLU A 304 -18.67 -10.32 10.36
C GLU A 304 -17.29 -9.66 10.54
N ARG A 305 -17.20 -8.38 10.93
CA ARG A 305 -15.93 -7.74 11.29
C ARG A 305 -15.26 -8.44 12.48
N ARG A 306 -15.99 -8.71 13.55
CA ARG A 306 -15.46 -9.42 14.73
C ARG A 306 -14.95 -10.80 14.36
N LYS A 307 -15.64 -11.51 13.45
CA LYS A 307 -15.21 -12.81 12.94
C LYS A 307 -13.91 -12.70 12.13
N THR A 308 -13.86 -11.76 11.20
CA THR A 308 -12.65 -11.53 10.37
C THR A 308 -11.45 -11.08 11.21
N GLU A 309 -11.67 -10.21 12.20
CA GLU A 309 -10.62 -9.74 13.11
C GLU A 309 -10.14 -10.86 14.04
N ALA A 310 -11.05 -11.72 14.51
CA ALA A 310 -10.71 -12.91 15.29
C ALA A 310 -9.94 -13.95 14.45
N GLU A 311 -10.32 -14.15 13.19
CA GLU A 311 -9.59 -15.02 12.26
C GLU A 311 -8.19 -14.47 11.95
N ARG A 312 -8.06 -13.16 11.74
CA ARG A 312 -6.77 -12.49 11.54
C ARG A 312 -5.87 -12.61 12.76
N THR A 313 -6.42 -12.35 13.94
CA THR A 313 -5.66 -12.49 15.21
C THR A 313 -5.17 -13.92 15.39
N ARG A 314 -6.02 -14.92 15.08
CA ARG A 314 -5.62 -16.34 15.12
C ARG A 314 -4.52 -16.67 14.11
N ALA A 315 -4.63 -16.16 12.88
CA ALA A 315 -3.61 -16.37 11.85
C ALA A 315 -2.26 -15.72 12.23
N ASP A 316 -2.31 -14.51 12.79
CA ASP A 316 -1.11 -13.80 13.28
C ASP A 316 -0.48 -14.51 14.49
N GLU A 317 -1.31 -15.07 15.40
CA GLU A 317 -0.83 -15.90 16.51
C GLU A 317 -0.21 -17.21 16.04
N GLU A 318 -0.83 -17.87 15.06
CA GLU A 318 -0.34 -19.12 14.48
C GLU A 318 0.98 -18.89 13.76
N LYS A 319 1.10 -17.81 12.98
CA LYS A 319 2.33 -17.39 12.34
C LYS A 319 3.43 -17.11 13.39
N ARG A 320 3.10 -16.38 14.44
CA ARG A 320 4.05 -16.08 15.52
C ARG A 320 4.49 -17.33 16.27
N ARG A 321 3.61 -18.31 16.45
CA ARG A 321 3.96 -19.62 17.03
C ARG A 321 4.86 -20.43 16.11
N ALA A 322 4.60 -20.40 14.78
CA ALA A 322 5.44 -21.04 13.78
C ALA A 322 6.84 -20.44 13.75
N ASP A 323 6.93 -19.10 13.69
CA ASP A 323 8.20 -18.36 13.69
C ASP A 323 9.02 -18.66 14.98
N THR A 324 8.34 -18.68 16.14
CA THR A 324 9.00 -19.01 17.42
C THR A 324 9.46 -20.47 17.47
N ALA A 325 8.66 -21.41 16.94
CA ALA A 325 9.02 -22.82 16.87
C ALA A 325 10.22 -23.05 15.93
N GLU A 326 10.26 -22.33 14.81
CA GLU A 326 11.37 -22.38 13.88
C GLU A 326 12.64 -21.82 14.51
N GLU A 327 12.55 -20.69 15.18
CA GLU A 327 13.69 -20.07 15.88
C GLU A 327 14.24 -20.96 17.00
N ASN A 328 13.35 -21.57 17.79
CA ASN A 328 13.74 -22.55 18.80
C ASN A 328 14.42 -23.78 18.19
N SER A 329 13.93 -24.25 17.03
CA SER A 329 14.52 -25.38 16.31
C SER A 329 15.92 -25.05 15.76
N VAL A 330 16.13 -23.82 15.29
CA VAL A 330 17.44 -23.31 14.87
C VAL A 330 18.39 -23.26 16.06
N LYS A 331 17.96 -22.68 17.17
CA LYS A 331 18.73 -22.61 18.42
C LYS A 331 19.15 -24.00 18.90
N LEU A 332 18.21 -24.92 19.00
CA LEU A 332 18.48 -26.30 19.43
C LEU A 332 19.48 -27.00 18.51
N LEU A 333 19.40 -26.78 17.20
CA LEU A 333 20.35 -27.37 16.26
C LEU A 333 21.78 -26.86 16.49
N VAL A 334 21.94 -25.56 16.73
CA VAL A 334 23.25 -24.95 17.03
C VAL A 334 23.80 -25.45 18.36
N GLU A 335 22.98 -25.46 19.41
CA GLU A 335 23.36 -25.97 20.74
C GLU A 335 23.75 -27.45 20.68
N LEU A 336 23.00 -28.28 19.97
CA LEU A 336 23.31 -29.70 19.75
C LEU A 336 24.64 -29.90 19.01
N CYS A 337 24.92 -29.14 17.96
CA CYS A 337 26.20 -29.18 17.25
C CYS A 337 27.35 -28.83 18.22
N GLN A 338 27.17 -27.85 19.08
CA GLN A 338 28.17 -27.46 20.07
C GLN A 338 28.40 -28.56 21.14
N GLU A 339 27.34 -29.16 21.65
CA GLU A 339 27.40 -30.24 22.63
C GLU A 339 28.11 -31.50 22.07
N LEU A 340 27.91 -31.76 20.77
CA LEU A 340 28.57 -32.87 20.09
C LEU A 340 30.02 -32.56 19.71
N GLY A 341 30.55 -31.39 20.08
CA GLY A 341 31.95 -30.99 19.79
C GLY A 341 32.18 -30.62 18.33
N ALA A 342 31.15 -30.33 17.56
CA ALA A 342 31.30 -29.87 16.19
C ALA A 342 31.90 -28.45 16.13
N SER A 343 32.51 -28.09 15.00
CA SER A 343 32.99 -26.72 14.79
C SER A 343 31.84 -25.78 14.46
N LYS A 344 32.05 -24.46 14.63
CA LYS A 344 31.09 -23.40 14.30
C LYS A 344 30.71 -23.48 12.80
N ASP A 345 31.69 -23.75 11.92
CA ASP A 345 31.45 -23.93 10.47
C ASP A 345 30.54 -25.13 10.19
N ALA A 346 30.70 -26.24 10.94
CA ALA A 346 29.85 -27.42 10.79
C ALA A 346 28.38 -27.13 11.26
N ALA A 347 28.20 -26.28 12.26
CA ALA A 347 26.86 -25.83 12.68
C ALA A 347 26.21 -24.93 11.60
N VAL A 348 26.96 -24.00 10.99
CA VAL A 348 26.51 -23.20 9.85
C VAL A 348 26.07 -24.09 8.70
N GLN A 349 26.91 -25.08 8.31
CA GLN A 349 26.56 -26.01 7.25
C GLN A 349 25.29 -26.82 7.58
N SER A 350 25.12 -27.24 8.84
CA SER A 350 23.91 -27.95 9.27
C SER A 350 22.66 -27.10 9.19
N LEU A 351 22.72 -25.79 9.45
CA LEU A 351 21.60 -24.87 9.26
C LEU A 351 21.27 -24.70 7.77
N MET A 352 22.28 -24.56 6.91
CA MET A 352 22.08 -24.47 5.47
C MET A 352 21.39 -25.73 4.92
N ASP A 353 21.87 -26.92 5.31
CA ASP A 353 21.38 -28.19 4.77
C ASP A 353 20.00 -28.59 5.33
N LYS A 354 19.76 -28.38 6.63
CA LYS A 354 18.53 -28.84 7.31
C LYS A 354 17.44 -27.81 7.38
N LYS A 355 17.78 -26.52 7.30
CA LYS A 355 16.83 -25.39 7.39
C LYS A 355 16.73 -24.59 6.10
N ASN A 356 17.48 -24.98 5.08
CA ASN A 356 17.52 -24.30 3.78
C ASN A 356 17.83 -22.80 3.90
N MET A 357 18.66 -22.43 4.88
CA MET A 357 19.08 -21.05 5.13
C MET A 357 20.17 -20.60 4.18
N GLY A 358 20.17 -19.32 3.82
CA GLY A 358 21.29 -18.73 3.09
C GLY A 358 22.57 -18.69 3.94
N PRO A 359 23.78 -18.66 3.32
CA PRO A 359 25.06 -18.69 4.05
C PRO A 359 25.20 -17.56 5.08
N GLY A 360 24.79 -16.33 4.73
CA GLY A 360 24.84 -15.16 5.61
C GLY A 360 23.94 -15.30 6.84
N GLU A 361 22.71 -15.72 6.62
CA GLU A 361 21.72 -15.93 7.67
C GLU A 361 22.12 -17.08 8.62
N ALA A 362 22.58 -18.20 8.07
CA ALA A 362 23.06 -19.34 8.85
C ALA A 362 24.27 -18.95 9.74
N TRP A 363 25.17 -18.11 9.24
CA TRP A 363 26.29 -17.59 10.00
C TRP A 363 25.84 -16.66 11.14
N GLU A 364 24.92 -15.74 10.87
CA GLU A 364 24.33 -14.83 11.85
C GLU A 364 23.63 -15.60 12.99
N LYS A 365 22.72 -16.53 12.63
CA LYS A 365 22.00 -17.36 13.61
C LYS A 365 22.94 -18.25 14.42
N THR A 366 23.96 -18.84 13.80
CA THR A 366 24.98 -19.59 14.53
C THR A 366 25.72 -18.68 15.52
N GLY A 367 26.12 -17.47 15.09
CA GLY A 367 26.76 -16.50 15.96
C GLY A 367 25.91 -16.08 17.17
N LEU A 368 24.58 -15.99 16.99
CA LEU A 368 23.65 -15.60 18.04
C LEU A 368 23.52 -16.69 19.13
N TYR A 369 23.53 -17.97 18.77
CA TYR A 369 23.23 -19.06 19.69
C TYR A 369 24.48 -19.87 20.12
N TRP A 370 25.63 -19.63 19.50
CA TRP A 370 26.90 -20.27 19.87
C TRP A 370 27.47 -19.69 21.17
N LYS A 371 27.62 -20.51 22.21
CA LYS A 371 28.17 -20.10 23.49
C LYS A 371 29.72 -20.20 23.44
N ASP A 372 30.40 -19.08 23.47
CA ASP A 372 31.87 -19.08 23.58
C ASP A 372 32.33 -19.65 24.93
N SER A 373 33.16 -20.67 24.91
CA SER A 373 33.64 -21.38 26.12
C SER A 373 34.61 -20.57 27.02
N SER A 374 34.64 -19.24 26.87
CA SER A 374 35.61 -18.37 27.54
C SER A 374 35.02 -17.45 28.59
N LYS A 375 33.99 -17.89 29.34
CA LYS A 375 33.55 -17.24 30.59
C LYS A 375 33.09 -18.30 31.60
N SER A 376 34.03 -18.98 32.20
CA SER A 376 33.87 -19.61 33.52
C SER A 376 35.05 -19.25 34.40
#